data_1214214e83942ad7e3596e07e80089b5
#
_entry.id   1214214e83942ad7e3596e07e80089b5
#
_cell.length_a   1.000
_cell.length_b   1.000
_cell.length_c   1.000
_cell.angle_alpha   90.00
_cell.angle_beta   90.00
_cell.angle_gamma   90.00
#
_symmetry.space_group_name_H-M   'P 1'
#
loop_
_entity.id
_entity.type
_entity.pdbx_description
1 polymer ?
#
loop_
_entity_poly.entity_id
_entity_poly.type
_entity_poly.pdbx_seq_one_letter_code
_entity_poly.pdbx_strand_id
1 'polypeptide(L)'
;SWLEDPTGKVMYFRKREVGLMHLDRDDLGSLNDTVLVPGIGLVNYPYNREITTIRGIMPGEYVFNVHLYRKTHSNSSIPVTVILEKLNPHVKLLYSKTVTLSNPWEEKTIIRFVLDVDGEVTESYFIYKPLVEQLIGMQEIDSYRTSRPSAIGGSTKVPDPYGELYGAPMQPKNEDKE
;
A
#
# COMPACT_ATOMS: atom_id res chain seq x y z
N SER A 1 0.31 -1.24 -0.22
CA SER A 1 -0.77 -2.06 -0.81
C SER A 1 -1.60 -2.76 0.27
N TRP A 2 -2.81 -3.15 -0.09
CA TRP A 2 -3.80 -3.80 0.76
C TRP A 2 -4.42 -4.94 -0.02
N LEU A 3 -4.52 -6.13 0.58
CA LEU A 3 -5.12 -7.31 -0.06
C LEU A 3 -6.09 -7.99 0.91
N GLU A 4 -7.34 -8.19 0.47
CA GLU A 4 -8.34 -8.97 1.20
C GLU A 4 -8.49 -10.35 0.57
N ASP A 5 -8.59 -11.37 1.41
CA ASP A 5 -8.84 -12.77 1.02
C ASP A 5 -10.34 -13.12 1.00
N PRO A 6 -10.73 -14.29 0.45
CA PRO A 6 -12.13 -14.73 0.41
C PRO A 6 -12.80 -14.88 1.78
N THR A 7 -12.05 -14.88 2.89
CA THR A 7 -12.59 -14.92 4.24
C THR A 7 -12.82 -13.54 4.85
N GLY A 8 -12.52 -12.46 4.10
CA GLY A 8 -12.63 -11.08 4.55
C GLY A 8 -11.46 -10.62 5.41
N LYS A 9 -10.38 -11.38 5.49
CA LYS A 9 -9.18 -10.96 6.21
C LYS A 9 -8.31 -10.08 5.32
N VAL A 10 -7.81 -8.98 5.89
CA VAL A 10 -7.02 -7.99 5.15
C VAL A 10 -5.57 -8.03 5.59
N MET A 11 -4.68 -8.13 4.60
CA MET A 11 -3.24 -7.98 4.72
C MET A 11 -2.83 -6.56 4.33
N TYR A 12 -1.92 -5.97 5.12
CA TYR A 12 -1.39 -4.62 4.91
C TYR A 12 -0.06 -4.44 5.66
N PHE A 13 0.59 -3.30 5.57
CA PHE A 13 1.94 -3.04 6.09
C PHE A 13 2.18 -3.45 7.57
N ARG A 14 1.16 -3.37 8.45
CA ARG A 14 1.27 -3.81 9.86
C ARG A 14 0.97 -5.28 10.06
N LYS A 15 0.19 -5.87 9.18
CA LYS A 15 -0.20 -7.27 9.22
C LYS A 15 0.21 -7.90 7.90
N ARG A 16 1.51 -8.14 7.80
CA ARG A 16 2.17 -8.55 6.55
C ARG A 16 1.94 -10.01 6.17
N GLU A 17 1.43 -10.82 7.11
CA GLU A 17 1.10 -12.23 6.89
C GLU A 17 -0.32 -12.50 7.38
N VAL A 18 -1.19 -12.92 6.46
CA VAL A 18 -2.60 -13.24 6.74
C VAL A 18 -3.03 -14.41 5.89
N GLY A 19 -3.29 -15.55 6.53
CA GLY A 19 -3.66 -16.76 5.79
C GLY A 19 -2.59 -17.15 4.77
N LEU A 20 -2.93 -17.13 3.48
CA LEU A 20 -2.01 -17.41 2.38
C LEU A 20 -1.40 -16.14 1.79
N MET A 21 -1.80 -14.96 2.24
CA MET A 21 -1.30 -13.68 1.74
C MET A 21 -0.07 -13.24 2.52
N HIS A 22 0.91 -12.72 1.80
CA HIS A 22 2.16 -12.21 2.35
C HIS A 22 2.61 -10.93 1.63
N LEU A 23 2.92 -9.89 2.39
CA LEU A 23 3.57 -8.68 1.90
C LEU A 23 5.08 -8.86 2.03
N ASP A 24 5.72 -9.30 0.96
CA ASP A 24 7.15 -9.62 0.95
C ASP A 24 8.00 -8.37 1.07
N ARG A 25 7.61 -7.31 0.37
CA ARG A 25 8.26 -6.01 0.42
C ARG A 25 7.23 -4.89 0.57
N ASP A 26 7.43 -4.07 1.56
CA ASP A 26 6.73 -2.81 1.80
C ASP A 26 7.71 -1.67 1.54
N ASP A 27 7.35 -0.75 0.66
CA ASP A 27 8.20 0.35 0.24
C ASP A 27 7.75 1.65 0.92
N LEU A 28 8.69 2.35 1.53
CA LEU A 28 8.43 3.58 2.28
C LEU A 28 8.75 4.86 1.46
N GLY A 29 8.76 4.75 0.15
CA GLY A 29 9.11 5.83 -0.76
C GLY A 29 10.62 6.10 -0.76
N SER A 30 11.04 7.32 -0.49
CA SER A 30 12.47 7.68 -0.46
C SER A 30 13.24 7.21 0.80
N LEU A 31 12.58 6.50 1.69
CA LEU A 31 13.22 5.93 2.88
C LEU A 31 13.71 4.52 2.58
N ASN A 32 14.93 4.21 3.06
CA ASN A 32 15.56 2.89 2.89
C ASN A 32 15.89 2.50 1.44
N ASP A 33 16.12 3.48 0.57
CA ASP A 33 16.54 3.24 -0.82
C ASP A 33 17.97 2.75 -0.95
N THR A 34 18.72 2.68 0.13
CA THR A 34 20.11 2.21 0.12
C THR A 34 20.23 0.80 0.66
N VAL A 35 20.94 -0.05 -0.07
CA VAL A 35 21.27 -1.43 0.32
C VAL A 35 22.77 -1.58 0.40
N LEU A 36 23.26 -2.15 1.51
CA LEU A 36 24.68 -2.52 1.63
C LEU A 36 24.91 -3.84 0.87
N VAL A 37 25.65 -3.76 -0.23
CA VAL A 37 26.02 -4.94 -1.02
C VAL A 37 27.45 -5.33 -0.62
N PRO A 38 27.66 -6.56 -0.11
CA PRO A 38 29.01 -7.04 0.26
C PRO A 38 29.99 -6.91 -0.91
N GLY A 39 31.14 -6.29 -0.64
CA GLY A 39 32.20 -6.09 -1.64
C GLY A 39 31.99 -4.90 -2.59
N ILE A 40 30.81 -4.26 -2.57
CA ILE A 40 30.48 -3.12 -3.45
C ILE A 40 30.26 -1.85 -2.61
N GLY A 41 29.68 -1.97 -1.40
CA GLY A 41 29.33 -0.85 -0.56
C GLY A 41 27.82 -0.50 -0.63
N LEU A 42 27.48 0.74 -0.28
CA LEU A 42 26.11 1.24 -0.33
C LEU A 42 25.68 1.49 -1.78
N VAL A 43 24.62 0.80 -2.19
CA VAL A 43 24.01 0.96 -3.51
C VAL A 43 22.63 1.59 -3.33
N ASN A 44 22.37 2.66 -4.08
CA ASN A 44 21.02 3.26 -4.13
C ASN A 44 20.10 2.43 -5.04
N TYR A 45 18.95 2.05 -4.48
CA TYR A 45 17.90 1.30 -5.18
C TYR A 45 16.60 2.13 -5.22
N PRO A 46 16.48 3.04 -6.19
CA PRO A 46 15.42 4.05 -6.22
C PRO A 46 14.05 3.51 -6.69
N TYR A 47 13.90 2.20 -6.79
CA TYR A 47 12.65 1.62 -7.29
C TYR A 47 11.65 1.43 -6.16
N ASN A 48 10.64 2.28 -6.13
CA ASN A 48 9.49 2.16 -5.23
C ASN A 48 8.60 0.99 -5.69
N ARG A 49 8.82 -0.18 -5.10
CA ARG A 49 8.12 -1.40 -5.46
C ARG A 49 7.69 -2.18 -4.22
N GLU A 50 6.39 -2.44 -4.13
CA GLU A 50 5.83 -3.39 -3.17
C GLU A 50 5.59 -4.75 -3.83
N ILE A 51 5.77 -5.82 -3.08
CA ILE A 51 5.56 -7.18 -3.55
C ILE A 51 4.64 -7.90 -2.58
N THR A 52 3.53 -8.39 -3.11
CA THR A 52 2.55 -9.19 -2.39
C THR A 52 2.43 -10.55 -3.04
N THR A 53 2.46 -11.62 -2.25
CA THR A 53 2.30 -13.00 -2.74
C THR A 53 1.10 -13.68 -2.08
N ILE A 54 0.40 -14.52 -2.87
CA ILE A 54 -0.58 -15.49 -2.39
C ILE A 54 0.08 -16.86 -2.52
N ARG A 55 0.41 -17.49 -1.38
CA ARG A 55 1.25 -18.69 -1.29
C ARG A 55 0.46 -19.99 -1.31
N GLY A 56 -0.68 -20.02 -1.99
CA GLY A 56 -1.53 -21.19 -2.13
C GLY A 56 -2.84 -20.82 -2.78
N ILE A 57 -3.69 -21.81 -3.00
CA ILE A 57 -5.01 -21.61 -3.61
C ILE A 57 -6.05 -21.61 -2.51
N MET A 58 -6.76 -20.51 -2.38
CA MET A 58 -8.00 -20.38 -1.63
C MET A 58 -9.05 -19.85 -2.60
N PRO A 59 -10.02 -20.69 -3.02
CA PRO A 59 -11.05 -20.26 -3.96
C PRO A 59 -11.91 -19.14 -3.37
N GLY A 60 -12.31 -18.22 -4.23
CA GLY A 60 -13.17 -17.09 -3.89
C GLY A 60 -12.60 -15.74 -4.29
N GLU A 61 -13.25 -14.68 -3.82
CA GLU A 61 -12.91 -13.32 -4.22
C GLU A 61 -11.74 -12.74 -3.42
N TYR A 62 -10.81 -12.15 -4.13
CA TYR A 62 -9.75 -11.29 -3.61
C TYR A 62 -9.97 -9.84 -4.02
N VAL A 63 -9.60 -8.90 -3.15
CA VAL A 63 -9.68 -7.47 -3.42
C VAL A 63 -8.32 -6.85 -3.21
N PHE A 64 -7.77 -6.22 -4.25
CA PHE A 64 -6.48 -5.54 -4.19
C PHE A 64 -6.64 -4.03 -4.33
N ASN A 65 -6.22 -3.30 -3.29
CA ASN A 65 -6.25 -1.85 -3.23
C ASN A 65 -4.84 -1.27 -3.14
N VAL A 66 -4.68 -0.09 -3.72
CA VAL A 66 -3.55 0.81 -3.45
C VAL A 66 -4.03 2.01 -2.67
N HIS A 67 -3.20 2.47 -1.74
CA HIS A 67 -3.51 3.57 -0.84
C HIS A 67 -2.34 4.53 -0.77
N LEU A 68 -2.59 5.83 -1.00
CA LEU A 68 -1.60 6.87 -0.88
C LEU A 68 -1.60 7.43 0.54
N TYR A 69 -0.70 6.91 1.36
CA TYR A 69 -0.57 7.35 2.75
C TYR A 69 -0.13 8.81 2.86
N ARG A 70 0.95 9.18 2.19
CA ARG A 70 1.55 10.53 2.27
C ARG A 70 2.16 10.95 0.94
N LYS A 71 2.18 12.25 0.68
CA LYS A 71 2.88 12.85 -0.45
C LYS A 71 3.97 13.79 0.07
N THR A 72 5.14 13.70 -0.52
CA THR A 72 6.26 14.60 -0.22
C THR A 72 6.09 15.96 -0.92
N HIS A 73 5.47 15.97 -2.12
CA HIS A 73 5.23 17.17 -2.90
C HIS A 73 3.74 17.35 -3.18
N SER A 74 3.18 18.49 -2.82
CA SER A 74 1.71 18.74 -2.82
C SER A 74 1.05 18.69 -4.20
N ASN A 75 1.78 19.08 -5.25
CA ASN A 75 1.20 19.31 -6.59
C ASN A 75 1.42 18.18 -7.60
N SER A 76 2.09 17.09 -7.23
CA SER A 76 2.33 15.97 -8.15
C SER A 76 1.29 14.87 -7.95
N SER A 77 0.77 14.32 -9.02
CA SER A 77 0.06 13.05 -8.99
C SER A 77 1.08 11.90 -9.10
N ILE A 78 0.78 10.78 -8.44
CA ILE A 78 1.67 9.61 -8.35
C ILE A 78 1.08 8.50 -9.21
N PRO A 79 1.73 8.13 -10.33
CA PRO A 79 1.34 6.95 -11.09
C PRO A 79 1.77 5.68 -10.34
N VAL A 80 0.86 4.73 -10.22
CA VAL A 80 1.09 3.41 -9.62
C VAL A 80 0.74 2.36 -10.65
N THR A 81 1.71 1.55 -11.05
CA THR A 81 1.48 0.40 -11.93
C THR A 81 1.35 -0.85 -11.08
N VAL A 82 0.22 -1.54 -11.23
CA VAL A 82 -0.04 -2.82 -10.57
C VAL A 82 0.01 -3.93 -11.62
N ILE A 83 0.72 -4.99 -11.26
CA ILE A 83 0.89 -6.19 -12.07
C ILE A 83 0.44 -7.37 -11.23
N LEU A 84 -0.47 -8.19 -11.77
CA LEU A 84 -0.88 -9.46 -11.19
C LEU A 84 -0.37 -10.59 -12.08
N GLU A 85 0.39 -11.49 -11.50
CA GLU A 85 0.99 -12.64 -12.19
C GLU A 85 0.67 -13.95 -11.47
N LYS A 86 0.37 -14.99 -12.23
CA LYS A 86 0.39 -16.36 -11.77
C LYS A 86 1.82 -16.89 -11.96
N LEU A 87 2.43 -17.44 -10.93
CA LEU A 87 3.83 -17.86 -10.97
C LEU A 87 3.98 -19.36 -11.30
N ASN A 88 2.99 -20.18 -10.96
CA ASN A 88 3.04 -21.64 -11.09
C ASN A 88 1.93 -22.17 -12.02
N PRO A 89 2.19 -23.17 -12.85
CA PRO A 89 3.49 -23.83 -13.10
C PRO A 89 4.43 -22.98 -13.97
N HIS A 90 3.91 -21.95 -14.64
CA HIS A 90 4.66 -21.01 -15.47
C HIS A 90 4.21 -19.59 -15.18
N VAL A 91 5.14 -18.64 -15.29
CA VAL A 91 4.80 -17.22 -15.14
C VAL A 91 3.83 -16.80 -16.25
N LYS A 92 2.68 -16.28 -15.83
CA LYS A 92 1.64 -15.77 -16.72
C LYS A 92 1.15 -14.42 -16.20
N LEU A 93 1.25 -13.39 -17.02
CA LEU A 93 0.63 -12.11 -16.74
C LEU A 93 -0.89 -12.26 -16.80
N LEU A 94 -1.56 -11.96 -15.70
CA LEU A 94 -3.03 -12.00 -15.60
C LEU A 94 -3.64 -10.61 -15.77
N TYR A 95 -2.96 -9.58 -15.24
CA TYR A 95 -3.46 -8.21 -15.25
C TYR A 95 -2.33 -7.20 -15.10
N SER A 96 -2.46 -6.07 -15.78
CA SER A 96 -1.59 -4.91 -15.60
C SER A 96 -2.37 -3.63 -15.82
N LYS A 97 -2.23 -2.67 -14.89
CA LYS A 97 -2.86 -1.36 -15.00
C LYS A 97 -2.06 -0.31 -14.26
N THR A 98 -1.97 0.87 -14.85
CA THR A 98 -1.49 2.08 -14.18
C THR A 98 -2.68 2.92 -13.74
N VAL A 99 -2.69 3.30 -12.48
CA VAL A 99 -3.62 4.28 -11.90
C VAL A 99 -2.85 5.46 -11.35
N THR A 100 -3.53 6.59 -11.21
CA THR A 100 -2.93 7.79 -10.62
C THR A 100 -3.58 8.07 -9.29
N LEU A 101 -2.77 8.27 -8.25
CA LEU A 101 -3.19 8.75 -6.93
C LEU A 101 -2.83 10.23 -6.81
N SER A 102 -3.78 11.05 -6.43
CA SER A 102 -3.63 12.51 -6.43
C SER A 102 -3.64 13.13 -5.05
N ASN A 103 -4.34 12.51 -4.11
CA ASN A 103 -4.55 13.07 -2.79
C ASN A 103 -3.99 12.15 -1.69
N PRO A 104 -3.42 12.70 -0.62
CA PRO A 104 -3.17 11.92 0.58
C PRO A 104 -4.46 11.22 1.03
N TRP A 105 -4.34 9.98 1.50
CA TRP A 105 -5.45 9.12 1.94
C TRP A 105 -6.34 8.60 0.82
N GLU A 106 -6.00 8.86 -0.44
CA GLU A 106 -6.73 8.28 -1.57
C GLU A 106 -6.49 6.78 -1.63
N GLU A 107 -7.58 6.01 -1.60
CA GLU A 107 -7.59 4.57 -1.81
C GLU A 107 -8.29 4.24 -3.12
N LYS A 108 -7.74 3.31 -3.89
CA LYS A 108 -8.35 2.80 -5.11
C LYS A 108 -8.34 1.29 -5.12
N THR A 109 -9.49 0.68 -5.41
CA THR A 109 -9.54 -0.73 -5.80
C THR A 109 -8.97 -0.86 -7.20
N ILE A 110 -7.90 -1.63 -7.33
CA ILE A 110 -7.24 -1.86 -8.62
C ILE A 110 -7.88 -3.00 -9.34
N ILE A 111 -8.17 -4.07 -8.61
CA ILE A 111 -8.82 -5.26 -9.15
C ILE A 111 -9.50 -6.03 -8.01
N ARG A 112 -10.66 -6.58 -8.32
CA ARG A 112 -11.29 -7.68 -7.60
C ARG A 112 -11.26 -8.87 -8.53
N PHE A 113 -10.81 -10.02 -8.05
CA PHE A 113 -10.72 -11.22 -8.87
C PHE A 113 -11.12 -12.46 -8.08
N VAL A 114 -11.72 -13.42 -8.78
CA VAL A 114 -12.15 -14.68 -8.21
C VAL A 114 -11.21 -15.78 -8.67
N LEU A 115 -10.63 -16.51 -7.69
CA LEU A 115 -9.90 -17.74 -7.97
C LEU A 115 -10.83 -18.94 -7.85
N ASP A 116 -10.69 -19.89 -8.76
CA ASP A 116 -11.28 -21.21 -8.66
C ASP A 116 -10.40 -22.18 -7.84
N VAL A 117 -10.83 -23.44 -7.78
CA VAL A 117 -10.11 -24.50 -7.04
C VAL A 117 -8.77 -24.86 -7.65
N ASP A 118 -8.55 -24.54 -8.92
CA ASP A 118 -7.29 -24.78 -9.66
C ASP A 118 -6.37 -23.55 -9.65
N GLY A 119 -6.82 -22.46 -8.99
CA GLY A 119 -6.10 -21.19 -8.91
C GLY A 119 -6.09 -20.41 -10.24
N GLU A 120 -7.09 -20.63 -11.09
CA GLU A 120 -7.30 -19.78 -12.25
C GLU A 120 -8.21 -18.61 -11.89
N VAL A 121 -7.98 -17.47 -12.53
CA VAL A 121 -8.87 -16.32 -12.41
C VAL A 121 -10.06 -16.50 -13.32
N THR A 122 -11.23 -16.70 -12.74
CA THR A 122 -12.48 -16.93 -13.47
C THR A 122 -13.26 -15.66 -13.74
N GLU A 123 -13.15 -14.68 -12.84
CA GLU A 123 -13.81 -13.39 -12.94
C GLU A 123 -12.90 -12.27 -12.46
N SER A 124 -13.06 -11.08 -13.04
CA SER A 124 -12.41 -9.87 -12.56
C SER A 124 -13.26 -8.64 -12.80
N TYR A 125 -13.26 -7.70 -11.84
CA TYR A 125 -14.01 -6.45 -11.92
C TYR A 125 -13.37 -5.36 -11.06
N PHE A 126 -13.89 -4.11 -11.15
CA PHE A 126 -13.24 -2.92 -10.61
C PHE A 126 -14.17 -2.11 -9.70
N ILE A 127 -15.17 -2.74 -9.11
CA ILE A 127 -16.08 -2.07 -8.18
C ILE A 127 -15.30 -1.71 -6.92
N TYR A 128 -15.32 -0.44 -6.55
CA TYR A 128 -14.63 0.06 -5.36
C TYR A 128 -15.12 -0.65 -4.10
N LYS A 129 -14.17 -1.12 -3.31
CA LYS A 129 -14.38 -1.67 -1.96
C LYS A 129 -13.34 -1.07 -1.02
N PRO A 130 -13.72 -0.23 -0.05
CA PRO A 130 -12.78 0.35 0.88
C PRO A 130 -12.24 -0.73 1.84
N LEU A 131 -10.92 -0.91 1.91
CA LEU A 131 -10.27 -1.82 2.86
C LEU A 131 -9.70 -1.05 4.06
N VAL A 132 -9.21 0.17 3.83
CA VAL A 132 -8.67 1.04 4.89
C VAL A 132 -9.76 1.40 5.88
N GLU A 133 -10.94 1.81 5.41
CA GLU A 133 -12.09 2.16 6.25
C GLU A 133 -12.59 0.97 7.08
N GLN A 134 -12.56 -0.24 6.52
CA GLN A 134 -12.98 -1.44 7.22
C GLN A 134 -12.09 -1.76 8.43
N LEU A 135 -10.79 -1.44 8.36
CA LEU A 135 -9.84 -1.77 9.42
C LEU A 135 -9.71 -0.69 10.48
N ILE A 136 -9.84 0.57 10.09
CA ILE A 136 -9.65 1.70 11.02
C ILE A 136 -10.95 2.01 11.76
N GLY A 137 -12.08 1.53 11.22
CA GLY A 137 -13.41 1.81 11.76
C GLY A 137 -13.91 3.22 11.43
N MET A 138 -15.19 3.33 11.13
CA MET A 138 -15.79 4.62 10.76
C MET A 138 -15.63 5.69 11.85
N GLN A 139 -15.54 5.30 13.12
CA GLN A 139 -15.40 6.24 14.25
C GLN A 139 -14.04 6.95 14.30
N GLU A 140 -12.95 6.29 13.93
CA GLU A 140 -11.63 6.92 13.87
C GLU A 140 -11.54 7.86 12.67
N ILE A 141 -12.04 7.45 11.51
CA ILE A 141 -12.08 8.30 10.31
C ILE A 141 -12.93 9.53 10.53
N ASP A 142 -14.08 9.40 11.18
CA ASP A 142 -14.95 10.53 11.49
C ASP A 142 -14.32 11.48 12.51
N SER A 143 -13.60 10.99 13.50
CA SER A 143 -12.84 11.86 14.42
C SER A 143 -11.77 12.68 13.70
N TYR A 144 -11.10 12.11 12.69
CA TYR A 144 -10.13 12.82 11.86
C TYR A 144 -10.78 13.77 10.83
N ARG A 145 -11.95 13.43 10.31
CA ARG A 145 -12.72 14.31 9.41
C ARG A 145 -13.30 15.50 10.16
N THR A 146 -13.78 15.32 11.37
CA THR A 146 -14.39 16.39 12.20
C THR A 146 -13.35 17.28 12.88
N SER A 147 -12.12 16.79 13.08
CA SER A 147 -11.01 17.61 13.61
C SER A 147 -10.35 18.50 12.54
N ARG A 148 -10.81 18.48 11.29
CA ARG A 148 -10.35 19.44 10.28
C ARG A 148 -10.91 20.84 10.65
N PRO A 149 -10.06 21.84 10.95
CA PRO A 149 -10.51 23.21 11.02
C PRO A 149 -11.08 23.59 9.65
N SER A 150 -12.26 24.16 9.62
CA SER A 150 -12.78 24.81 8.41
C SER A 150 -11.70 25.75 7.88
N ALA A 151 -11.42 25.65 6.59
CA ALA A 151 -10.36 26.40 5.93
C ALA A 151 -10.60 27.90 6.04
N ILE A 152 -10.05 28.52 7.08
CA ILE A 152 -9.82 29.96 7.17
C ILE A 152 -8.36 30.11 7.61
N GLY A 153 -7.52 30.45 6.63
CA GLY A 153 -6.22 31.08 6.73
C GLY A 153 -5.32 30.71 7.92
N GLY A 154 -4.56 29.66 7.81
CA GLY A 154 -3.47 29.37 8.73
C GLY A 154 -2.77 28.06 8.32
N SER A 155 -1.45 28.09 8.19
CA SER A 155 -0.62 26.93 7.99
C SER A 155 -0.71 26.00 9.20
N THR A 156 -1.69 25.13 9.23
CA THR A 156 -1.83 24.09 10.24
C THR A 156 -1.29 22.78 9.66
N LYS A 157 -0.26 22.20 10.31
CA LYS A 157 0.17 20.84 10.06
C LYS A 157 -1.07 19.94 10.10
N VAL A 158 -1.36 19.28 8.99
CA VAL A 158 -2.40 18.24 8.94
C VAL A 158 -1.99 17.18 9.96
N PRO A 159 -2.83 16.84 10.95
CA PRO A 159 -2.53 15.73 11.85
C PRO A 159 -2.31 14.48 10.99
N ASP A 160 -1.22 13.77 11.25
CA ASP A 160 -0.93 12.51 10.63
C ASP A 160 -1.65 11.40 11.41
N PRO A 161 -2.80 10.88 10.94
CA PRO A 161 -3.59 9.89 11.67
C PRO A 161 -2.87 8.54 11.83
N TYR A 162 -1.75 8.37 11.12
CA TYR A 162 -0.90 7.19 11.24
C TYR A 162 0.49 7.52 11.81
N GLY A 163 0.73 8.76 12.28
CA GLY A 163 1.99 9.14 12.90
C GLY A 163 2.40 8.24 14.05
N GLU A 164 1.43 7.83 14.88
CA GLU A 164 1.62 6.80 15.89
C GLU A 164 1.82 5.40 15.30
N LEU A 165 1.31 5.18 14.08
CA LEU A 165 1.38 3.92 13.38
C LEU A 165 2.76 3.67 12.74
N TYR A 166 3.44 4.71 12.28
CA TYR A 166 4.72 4.59 11.57
C TYR A 166 5.93 5.05 12.40
N GLY A 167 5.70 5.54 13.64
CA GLY A 167 6.72 6.22 14.43
C GLY A 167 7.00 7.64 13.89
N ALA A 168 7.45 8.52 14.77
CA ALA A 168 7.90 9.84 14.34
C ALA A 168 9.05 9.68 13.32
N PRO A 169 9.09 10.48 12.24
CA PRO A 169 10.22 10.46 11.33
C PRO A 169 11.48 10.74 12.13
N MET A 170 12.49 9.88 11.99
CA MET A 170 13.80 10.15 12.58
C MET A 170 14.27 11.51 12.07
N GLN A 171 14.45 12.46 12.96
CA GLN A 171 15.10 13.71 12.65
C GLN A 171 16.53 13.38 12.20
N PRO A 172 17.03 13.99 11.12
CA PRO A 172 18.43 13.84 10.79
C PRO A 172 19.25 14.35 11.99
N LYS A 173 20.15 13.52 12.49
CA LYS A 173 21.13 13.95 13.48
C LYS A 173 21.94 15.07 12.85
N ASN A 174 21.84 16.27 13.37
CA ASN A 174 22.82 17.30 13.10
C ASN A 174 24.14 16.76 13.58
N GLU A 175 25.04 16.43 12.67
CA GLU A 175 26.44 16.27 12.99
C GLU A 175 26.98 17.67 13.29
N ASP A 176 27.17 17.95 14.57
CA ASP A 176 27.91 19.13 15.03
C ASP A 176 29.31 19.03 14.44
N LYS A 177 29.65 20.03 13.62
CA LYS A 177 31.00 20.25 13.17
C LYS A 177 31.76 20.92 14.34
N GLU A 178 32.70 20.22 14.90
CA GLU A 178 33.91 20.80 15.49
C GLU A 178 35.03 20.80 14.45
#